data_26246d11d0ce9fc6051e2415db1341fa
#
_entry.id   26246d11d0ce9fc6051e2415db1341fa
#
_cell.length_a   1.000
_cell.length_b   1.000
_cell.length_c   1.000
_cell.angle_alpha   90.00
_cell.angle_beta   90.00
_cell.angle_gamma   90.00
#
_symmetry.space_group_name_H-M   'P 1'
#
loop_
_entity.id
_entity.type
_entity.pdbx_description
1 polymer ?
#
loop_
_entity_poly.entity_id
_entity_poly.type
_entity_poly.pdbx_seq_one_letter_code
_entity_poly.pdbx_strand_id
1 'polypeptide(L)'
;MKFTASQADLSSALKTISRAISNGRTHKVLAGALLTATADGNLTLTGYDLELGITTVITASIETSGSIVIPHRLLSEITSRLDGALTVSVADGGDRCTIASTSGSYSLSCDAAEDFPDLPTLEAATGASMALQGVLPAVLPACSTDESKAILQGVRVVCDGGACSLAATDGHRLVMRSVDSDTPAMALTVPARAMALLREPVTAASDDVHVSFTAGDTTITSRILTGTYPNVAQLIPKRFDYTATVDRVAFLRALERVAVIADSHNSVVKLSGGKLTAETETSSGAESIAFDGELPDIAANVHYLLDGVKGFTGSQLQIRANTSTTPVVLADPDDVVNIYLVMPVQVKS
;
A
#
# COMPACT_ATOMS: atom_id res chain seq x y z
N MET A 1 21.27 -25.93 -13.60
CA MET A 1 21.10 -24.48 -13.75
C MET A 1 22.37 -23.77 -13.37
N LYS A 2 22.87 -22.81 -14.20
CA LYS A 2 24.03 -21.98 -13.86
C LYS A 2 23.91 -20.60 -14.49
N PHE A 3 24.09 -19.54 -13.68
CA PHE A 3 24.04 -18.17 -14.15
C PHE A 3 25.01 -17.27 -13.37
N THR A 4 25.33 -16.11 -13.95
CA THR A 4 26.08 -15.04 -13.31
C THR A 4 25.32 -13.73 -13.41
N ALA A 5 25.07 -13.07 -12.28
CA ALA A 5 24.39 -11.78 -12.17
C ALA A 5 25.21 -10.79 -11.34
N SER A 6 24.94 -9.49 -11.49
CA SER A 6 25.53 -8.50 -10.60
C SER A 6 24.96 -8.66 -9.18
N GLN A 7 25.76 -8.45 -8.17
CA GLN A 7 25.31 -8.45 -6.77
C GLN A 7 24.20 -7.42 -6.53
N ALA A 8 24.34 -6.24 -7.11
CA ALA A 8 23.37 -5.15 -6.93
C ALA A 8 21.99 -5.51 -7.49
N ASP A 9 21.91 -6.05 -8.70
CA ASP A 9 20.66 -6.43 -9.34
C ASP A 9 20.00 -7.61 -8.61
N LEU A 10 20.79 -8.64 -8.26
CA LEU A 10 20.29 -9.79 -7.52
C LEU A 10 19.77 -9.39 -6.12
N SER A 11 20.50 -8.55 -5.40
CA SER A 11 20.09 -8.04 -4.08
C SER A 11 18.83 -7.18 -4.16
N SER A 12 18.71 -6.32 -5.18
CA SER A 12 17.53 -5.50 -5.43
C SER A 12 16.31 -6.36 -5.73
N ALA A 13 16.45 -7.35 -6.61
CA ALA A 13 15.38 -8.27 -6.97
C ALA A 13 14.91 -9.10 -5.76
N LEU A 14 15.83 -9.62 -4.95
CA LEU A 14 15.52 -10.35 -3.71
C LEU A 14 14.76 -9.45 -2.72
N LYS A 15 15.15 -8.20 -2.58
CA LYS A 15 14.45 -7.23 -1.73
C LYS A 15 13.05 -6.94 -2.26
N THR A 16 12.87 -6.86 -3.57
CA THR A 16 11.56 -6.63 -4.21
C THR A 16 10.59 -7.76 -3.87
N ILE A 17 10.99 -9.03 -4.07
CA ILE A 17 10.11 -10.17 -3.79
C ILE A 17 9.91 -10.46 -2.31
N SER A 18 10.73 -9.90 -1.42
CA SER A 18 10.73 -10.21 0.03
C SER A 18 9.37 -10.02 0.70
N ARG A 19 8.53 -9.12 0.17
CA ARG A 19 7.19 -8.83 0.70
C ARG A 19 6.16 -9.93 0.45
N ALA A 20 6.45 -10.83 -0.49
CA ALA A 20 5.62 -11.99 -0.82
C ALA A 20 6.25 -13.31 -0.36
N ILE A 21 7.31 -13.27 0.44
CA ILE A 21 7.91 -14.47 1.02
C ILE A 21 7.14 -14.85 2.29
N SER A 22 6.68 -16.09 2.34
CA SER A 22 5.99 -16.65 3.51
C SER A 22 6.98 -16.93 4.66
N ASN A 23 6.46 -17.03 5.88
CA ASN A 23 7.26 -17.48 7.03
C ASN A 23 7.53 -19.01 7.05
N GLY A 24 7.03 -19.75 6.07
CA GLY A 24 7.25 -21.18 5.89
C GLY A 24 6.53 -22.10 6.90
N ARG A 25 5.63 -21.57 7.74
CA ARG A 25 4.94 -22.39 8.76
C ARG A 25 3.97 -23.40 8.16
N THR A 26 3.25 -23.03 7.12
CA THR A 26 2.25 -23.89 6.45
C THR A 26 2.88 -24.64 5.27
N HIS A 27 3.65 -23.95 4.46
CA HIS A 27 4.33 -24.50 3.28
C HIS A 27 5.79 -24.03 3.29
N LYS A 28 6.71 -24.94 3.60
CA LYS A 28 8.15 -24.63 3.76
C LYS A 28 8.74 -24.02 2.49
N VAL A 29 8.36 -24.52 1.32
CA VAL A 29 8.85 -24.06 0.02
C VAL A 29 8.58 -22.56 -0.23
N LEU A 30 7.50 -22.01 0.34
CA LEU A 30 7.13 -20.58 0.21
C LEU A 30 8.00 -19.63 1.06
N ALA A 31 8.89 -20.17 1.92
CA ALA A 31 9.95 -19.39 2.56
C ALA A 31 11.16 -19.21 1.63
N GLY A 32 11.16 -19.87 0.48
CA GLY A 32 12.14 -19.76 -0.60
C GLY A 32 11.75 -18.71 -1.65
N ALA A 33 12.74 -18.33 -2.42
CA ALA A 33 12.57 -17.61 -3.67
C ALA A 33 12.70 -18.60 -4.83
N LEU A 34 11.72 -18.65 -5.72
CA LEU A 34 11.84 -19.39 -6.97
C LEU A 34 12.68 -18.57 -7.95
N LEU A 35 13.76 -19.12 -8.43
CA LEU A 35 14.63 -18.54 -9.45
C LEU A 35 14.48 -19.35 -10.73
N THR A 36 14.19 -18.69 -11.84
CA THR A 36 14.07 -19.29 -13.18
C THR A 36 15.01 -18.58 -14.14
N ALA A 37 16.00 -19.30 -14.64
CA ALA A 37 16.97 -18.82 -15.63
C ALA A 37 16.57 -19.35 -17.02
N THR A 38 16.38 -18.46 -17.98
CA THR A 38 15.99 -18.77 -19.37
C THR A 38 17.10 -18.44 -20.36
N ALA A 39 17.14 -19.15 -21.47
CA ALA A 39 18.24 -19.04 -22.44
C ALA A 39 18.35 -17.68 -23.13
N ASP A 40 17.35 -16.83 -23.03
CA ASP A 40 17.32 -15.45 -23.54
C ASP A 40 18.06 -14.43 -22.66
N GLY A 41 18.70 -14.89 -21.57
CA GLY A 41 19.46 -14.03 -20.66
C GLY A 41 18.66 -13.44 -19.51
N ASN A 42 17.42 -13.90 -19.30
CA ASN A 42 16.55 -13.46 -18.23
C ASN A 42 16.66 -14.37 -17.01
N LEU A 43 16.79 -13.75 -15.84
CA LEU A 43 16.64 -14.41 -14.55
C LEU A 43 15.39 -13.85 -13.86
N THR A 44 14.38 -14.68 -13.73
CA THR A 44 13.12 -14.36 -13.05
C THR A 44 13.22 -14.79 -11.60
N LEU A 45 12.90 -13.88 -10.68
CA LEU A 45 12.78 -14.16 -9.25
C LEU A 45 11.31 -14.03 -8.84
N THR A 46 10.81 -15.02 -8.12
CA THR A 46 9.42 -15.05 -7.67
C THR A 46 9.35 -15.33 -6.18
N GLY A 47 8.56 -14.54 -5.46
CA GLY A 47 8.11 -14.77 -4.10
C GLY A 47 6.60 -14.94 -4.08
N TYR A 48 6.07 -15.85 -3.26
CA TYR A 48 4.63 -16.12 -3.17
C TYR A 48 4.24 -16.61 -1.78
N ASP A 49 3.13 -16.10 -1.22
CA ASP A 49 2.58 -16.54 0.06
C ASP A 49 1.15 -17.11 -0.04
N LEU A 50 0.70 -17.47 -1.25
CA LEU A 50 -0.63 -17.93 -1.67
C LEU A 50 -1.69 -16.82 -1.80
N GLU A 51 -1.42 -15.61 -1.34
CA GLU A 51 -2.31 -14.46 -1.46
C GLU A 51 -1.67 -13.31 -2.24
N LEU A 52 -0.37 -13.12 -2.05
CA LEU A 52 0.45 -12.12 -2.70
C LEU A 52 1.63 -12.79 -3.38
N GLY A 53 1.77 -12.59 -4.67
CA GLY A 53 2.91 -12.97 -5.48
C GLY A 53 3.64 -11.75 -6.01
N ILE A 54 4.95 -11.79 -6.04
CA ILE A 54 5.79 -10.77 -6.69
C ILE A 54 6.79 -11.49 -7.56
N THR A 55 6.78 -11.14 -8.84
CA THR A 55 7.75 -11.61 -9.83
C THR A 55 8.53 -10.43 -10.36
N THR A 56 9.84 -10.56 -10.45
CA THR A 56 10.70 -9.55 -11.06
C THR A 56 11.76 -10.20 -11.93
N VAL A 57 12.10 -9.54 -13.04
CA VAL A 57 13.06 -10.04 -14.02
C VAL A 57 14.31 -9.18 -13.98
N ILE A 58 15.47 -9.81 -14.00
CA ILE A 58 16.77 -9.14 -14.16
C ILE A 58 17.57 -9.80 -15.29
N THR A 59 18.46 -9.05 -15.91
CA THR A 59 19.39 -9.59 -16.89
C THR A 59 20.53 -10.34 -16.19
N ALA A 60 20.85 -11.54 -16.69
CA ALA A 60 21.95 -12.34 -16.19
C ALA A 60 22.65 -13.08 -17.35
N SER A 61 23.90 -13.44 -17.13
CA SER A 61 24.61 -14.35 -18.06
C SER A 61 24.22 -15.79 -17.73
N ILE A 62 23.42 -16.41 -18.56
CA ILE A 62 22.91 -17.77 -18.36
C ILE A 62 23.80 -18.77 -19.08
N GLU A 63 24.46 -19.67 -18.35
CA GLU A 63 25.24 -20.76 -18.92
C GLU A 63 24.37 -22.03 -19.09
N THR A 64 23.48 -22.28 -18.11
CA THR A 64 22.57 -23.42 -18.15
C THR A 64 21.22 -22.99 -17.58
N SER A 65 20.17 -23.09 -18.39
CA SER A 65 18.79 -22.78 -17.99
C SER A 65 18.28 -23.76 -16.94
N GLY A 66 17.21 -23.36 -16.22
CA GLY A 66 16.56 -24.20 -15.23
C GLY A 66 15.88 -23.36 -14.15
N SER A 67 15.24 -24.05 -13.22
CA SER A 67 14.53 -23.43 -12.09
C SER A 67 14.88 -24.13 -10.79
N ILE A 68 14.88 -23.37 -9.68
CA ILE A 68 15.20 -23.85 -8.33
C ILE A 68 14.58 -22.95 -7.28
N VAL A 69 14.22 -23.49 -6.13
CA VAL A 69 13.79 -22.70 -4.96
C VAL A 69 14.93 -22.64 -3.94
N ILE A 70 15.38 -21.42 -3.64
CA ILE A 70 16.46 -21.19 -2.68
C ILE A 70 15.88 -20.48 -1.46
N PRO A 71 16.22 -20.91 -0.20
CA PRO A 71 15.78 -20.22 1.01
C PRO A 71 16.08 -18.71 0.94
N HIS A 72 15.02 -17.90 0.81
CA HIS A 72 15.13 -16.46 0.53
C HIS A 72 15.98 -15.71 1.55
N ARG A 73 15.77 -15.98 2.84
CA ARG A 73 16.49 -15.29 3.92
C ARG A 73 18.00 -15.46 3.79
N LEU A 74 18.46 -16.71 3.64
CA LEU A 74 19.89 -17.00 3.53
C LEU A 74 20.49 -16.43 2.23
N LEU A 75 19.79 -16.63 1.11
CA LEU A 75 20.19 -16.07 -0.19
C LEU A 75 20.35 -14.54 -0.11
N SER A 76 19.36 -13.84 0.44
CA SER A 76 19.35 -12.39 0.57
C SER A 76 20.47 -11.89 1.54
N GLU A 77 20.65 -12.55 2.68
CA GLU A 77 21.68 -12.19 3.65
C GLU A 77 23.09 -12.40 3.10
N ILE A 78 23.34 -13.49 2.36
CA ILE A 78 24.64 -13.76 1.71
C ILE A 78 24.87 -12.75 0.59
N THR A 79 23.92 -12.61 -0.34
CA THR A 79 24.03 -11.69 -1.47
C THR A 79 24.32 -10.25 -1.03
N SER A 80 23.65 -9.79 0.03
CA SER A 80 23.84 -8.41 0.54
C SER A 80 25.22 -8.12 1.11
N ARG A 81 26.03 -9.14 1.41
CA ARG A 81 27.39 -9.02 2.00
C ARG A 81 28.52 -9.35 1.02
N LEU A 82 28.19 -9.70 -0.20
CA LEU A 82 29.15 -9.98 -1.28
C LEU A 82 29.26 -8.77 -2.20
N ASP A 83 30.28 -8.76 -3.02
CA ASP A 83 30.53 -7.69 -3.99
C ASP A 83 30.74 -8.27 -5.40
N GLY A 84 30.48 -7.45 -6.41
CA GLY A 84 30.78 -7.74 -7.82
C GLY A 84 29.79 -8.72 -8.48
N ALA A 85 30.31 -9.56 -9.33
CA ALA A 85 29.53 -10.59 -10.02
C ALA A 85 29.41 -11.85 -9.16
N LEU A 86 28.21 -12.39 -9.06
CA LEU A 86 27.89 -13.60 -8.34
C LEU A 86 27.50 -14.70 -9.30
N THR A 87 28.18 -15.85 -9.23
CA THR A 87 27.82 -17.04 -9.99
C THR A 87 27.05 -18.00 -9.09
N VAL A 88 25.83 -18.34 -9.51
CA VAL A 88 24.99 -19.33 -8.85
C VAL A 88 24.96 -20.59 -9.72
N SER A 89 25.29 -21.73 -9.14
CA SER A 89 25.26 -23.03 -9.80
C SER A 89 24.51 -24.06 -8.92
N VAL A 90 23.65 -24.83 -9.55
CA VAL A 90 22.88 -25.92 -8.93
C VAL A 90 23.58 -27.25 -9.23
N ALA A 91 23.76 -28.08 -8.22
CA ALA A 91 24.34 -29.43 -8.37
C ALA A 91 23.40 -30.36 -9.18
N ASP A 92 23.98 -31.42 -9.76
CA ASP A 92 23.23 -32.35 -10.60
C ASP A 92 22.03 -33.02 -9.89
N GLY A 93 22.06 -33.14 -8.56
CA GLY A 93 20.93 -33.64 -7.76
C GLY A 93 19.81 -32.64 -7.50
N GLY A 94 20.00 -31.34 -7.80
CA GLY A 94 18.98 -30.29 -7.61
C GLY A 94 18.73 -29.88 -6.16
N ASP A 95 19.37 -30.53 -5.18
CA ASP A 95 19.15 -30.33 -3.73
C ASP A 95 20.06 -29.26 -3.11
N ARG A 96 21.09 -28.81 -3.83
CA ARG A 96 22.07 -27.81 -3.39
C ARG A 96 22.41 -26.82 -4.48
N CYS A 97 22.58 -25.57 -4.07
CA CYS A 97 23.17 -24.54 -4.93
C CYS A 97 24.46 -23.99 -4.29
N THR A 98 25.36 -23.54 -5.12
CA THR A 98 26.58 -22.83 -4.73
C THR A 98 26.51 -21.39 -5.25
N ILE A 99 26.74 -20.45 -4.36
CA ILE A 99 26.88 -19.01 -4.68
C ILE A 99 28.37 -18.70 -4.57
N ALA A 100 29.00 -18.36 -5.68
CA ALA A 100 30.42 -18.05 -5.73
C ALA A 100 30.63 -16.56 -6.06
N SER A 101 31.61 -15.95 -5.38
CA SER A 101 32.10 -14.59 -5.64
C SER A 101 33.62 -14.63 -5.72
N THR A 102 34.25 -13.50 -5.95
CA THR A 102 35.75 -13.38 -5.92
C THR A 102 36.30 -13.64 -4.53
N SER A 103 35.56 -13.44 -3.45
CA SER A 103 36.00 -13.56 -2.05
C SER A 103 35.69 -14.92 -1.42
N GLY A 104 34.84 -15.72 -2.02
CA GLY A 104 34.45 -17.01 -1.41
C GLY A 104 33.27 -17.68 -2.08
N SER A 105 32.85 -18.80 -1.49
CA SER A 105 31.79 -19.67 -2.00
C SER A 105 30.91 -20.17 -0.85
N TYR A 106 29.59 -20.19 -1.07
CA TYR A 106 28.58 -20.58 -0.09
C TYR A 106 27.70 -21.67 -0.70
N SER A 107 27.41 -22.72 0.05
CA SER A 107 26.57 -23.80 -0.41
C SER A 107 25.29 -23.84 0.45
N LEU A 108 24.11 -23.79 -0.23
CA LEU A 108 22.79 -23.82 0.39
C LEU A 108 22.01 -25.04 -0.06
N SER A 109 21.18 -25.58 0.83
CA SER A 109 20.17 -26.58 0.44
C SER A 109 19.04 -25.86 -0.30
N CYS A 110 18.49 -26.52 -1.31
CA CYS A 110 17.44 -26.01 -2.19
C CYS A 110 16.24 -26.97 -2.17
N ASP A 111 15.09 -26.48 -2.53
CA ASP A 111 13.90 -27.27 -2.80
C ASP A 111 13.63 -27.30 -4.32
N ALA A 112 12.95 -28.34 -4.82
CA ALA A 112 12.64 -28.46 -6.23
C ALA A 112 11.66 -27.36 -6.69
N ALA A 113 11.81 -26.88 -7.90
CA ALA A 113 10.94 -25.85 -8.48
C ALA A 113 9.49 -26.33 -8.63
N GLU A 114 9.30 -27.62 -8.86
CA GLU A 114 8.00 -28.28 -9.03
C GLU A 114 7.17 -28.29 -7.74
N ASP A 115 7.80 -28.11 -6.56
CA ASP A 115 7.12 -27.99 -5.28
C ASP A 115 6.59 -26.57 -5.01
N PHE A 116 7.03 -25.58 -5.82
CA PHE A 116 6.59 -24.20 -5.68
C PHE A 116 5.26 -24.02 -6.43
N PRO A 117 4.21 -23.50 -5.76
CA PRO A 117 2.91 -23.31 -6.40
C PRO A 117 2.96 -22.31 -7.54
N ASP A 118 2.22 -22.60 -8.61
CA ASP A 118 2.08 -21.68 -9.75
C ASP A 118 1.42 -20.36 -9.30
N LEU A 119 1.96 -19.25 -9.77
CA LEU A 119 1.31 -17.95 -9.64
C LEU A 119 0.22 -17.80 -10.72
N PRO A 120 -0.93 -17.21 -10.37
CA PRO A 120 -1.92 -16.84 -11.36
C PRO A 120 -1.33 -15.88 -12.41
N THR A 121 -1.47 -16.23 -13.66
CA THR A 121 -1.05 -15.37 -14.78
C THR A 121 -2.28 -14.67 -15.34
N LEU A 122 -2.25 -13.33 -15.35
CA LEU A 122 -3.32 -12.49 -15.89
C LEU A 122 -2.77 -11.69 -17.07
N GLU A 123 -3.50 -11.68 -18.18
CA GLU A 123 -3.14 -10.86 -19.34
C GLU A 123 -3.56 -9.41 -19.09
N ALA A 124 -2.58 -8.50 -19.05
CA ALA A 124 -2.85 -7.09 -18.91
C ALA A 124 -3.53 -6.53 -20.17
N ALA A 125 -4.50 -5.65 -19.98
CA ALA A 125 -5.04 -4.86 -21.06
C ALA A 125 -3.92 -3.99 -21.67
N THR A 126 -3.67 -4.13 -22.95
CA THR A 126 -2.56 -3.45 -23.64
C THR A 126 -2.74 -1.93 -23.57
N GLY A 127 -1.76 -1.22 -23.03
CA GLY A 127 -1.67 0.24 -23.06
C GLY A 127 -2.39 1.02 -21.96
N ALA A 128 -3.17 0.36 -21.10
CA ALA A 128 -3.86 1.01 -20.00
C ALA A 128 -2.91 1.19 -18.80
N SER A 129 -2.78 2.41 -18.29
CA SER A 129 -1.89 2.73 -17.17
C SER A 129 -2.61 3.53 -16.07
N MET A 130 -2.31 3.20 -14.81
CA MET A 130 -2.79 3.90 -13.62
C MET A 130 -1.64 4.50 -12.83
N ALA A 131 -1.70 5.81 -12.59
CA ALA A 131 -0.73 6.53 -11.74
C ALA A 131 -1.21 6.58 -10.28
N LEU A 132 -1.24 5.45 -9.60
CA LEU A 132 -1.78 5.30 -8.25
C LEU A 132 -0.85 5.82 -7.16
N GLN A 133 0.46 5.84 -7.38
CA GLN A 133 1.49 6.18 -6.38
C GLN A 133 1.27 7.57 -5.74
N GLY A 134 0.67 8.51 -6.47
CA GLY A 134 0.38 9.87 -5.97
C GLY A 134 -0.77 9.92 -4.95
N VAL A 135 -1.71 9.00 -5.01
CA VAL A 135 -2.92 9.01 -4.17
C VAL A 135 -2.90 7.94 -3.06
N LEU A 136 -2.16 6.86 -3.22
CA LEU A 136 -2.08 5.77 -2.26
C LEU A 136 -1.66 6.19 -0.85
N PRO A 137 -0.70 7.13 -0.64
CA PRO A 137 -0.36 7.61 0.70
C PRO A 137 -1.54 8.23 1.46
N ALA A 138 -2.51 8.83 0.75
CA ALA A 138 -3.73 9.38 1.34
C ALA A 138 -4.81 8.30 1.58
N VAL A 139 -4.84 7.25 0.75
CA VAL A 139 -5.89 6.22 0.78
C VAL A 139 -5.58 5.12 1.79
N LEU A 140 -4.37 4.60 1.78
CA LEU A 140 -3.98 3.44 2.58
C LEU A 140 -4.20 3.58 4.10
N PRO A 141 -3.96 4.75 4.75
CA PRO A 141 -4.20 4.91 6.17
C PRO A 141 -5.65 4.70 6.59
N ALA A 142 -6.60 4.87 5.67
CA ALA A 142 -8.03 4.68 5.95
C ALA A 142 -8.51 3.23 5.82
N CYS A 143 -7.68 2.30 5.36
CA CYS A 143 -8.01 0.88 5.39
C CYS A 143 -8.10 0.38 6.83
N SER A 144 -9.03 -0.54 7.09
CA SER A 144 -9.16 -1.17 8.40
C SER A 144 -7.98 -2.09 8.71
N THR A 145 -7.55 -2.09 9.97
CA THR A 145 -6.62 -3.09 10.52
C THR A 145 -7.34 -4.18 11.32
N ASP A 146 -8.66 -4.09 11.45
CA ASP A 146 -9.51 -5.04 12.15
C ASP A 146 -9.77 -6.26 11.26
N GLU A 147 -9.27 -7.43 11.67
CA GLU A 147 -9.41 -8.70 10.94
C GLU A 147 -10.89 -9.14 10.81
N SER A 148 -11.77 -8.71 11.70
CA SER A 148 -13.20 -8.99 11.61
C SER A 148 -13.90 -8.27 10.45
N LYS A 149 -13.26 -7.23 9.90
CA LYS A 149 -13.75 -6.41 8.80
C LYS A 149 -12.96 -6.66 7.51
N ALA A 150 -12.80 -7.91 7.11
CA ALA A 150 -11.90 -8.34 6.03
C ALA A 150 -12.04 -7.50 4.75
N ILE A 151 -13.25 -7.18 4.29
CA ILE A 151 -13.47 -6.40 3.06
C ILE A 151 -12.97 -4.94 3.17
N LEU A 152 -12.86 -4.39 4.40
CA LEU A 152 -12.37 -3.04 4.66
C LEU A 152 -10.83 -2.98 4.83
N GLN A 153 -10.14 -4.13 4.85
CA GLN A 153 -8.68 -4.19 4.89
C GLN A 153 -8.03 -3.87 3.53
N GLY A 154 -8.82 -3.47 2.55
CA GLY A 154 -8.37 -3.14 1.21
C GLY A 154 -8.92 -1.83 0.68
N VAL A 155 -8.38 -1.46 -0.44
CA VAL A 155 -8.80 -0.32 -1.23
C VAL A 155 -9.81 -0.78 -2.27
N ARG A 156 -11.00 -0.18 -2.29
CA ARG A 156 -11.96 -0.34 -3.36
C ARG A 156 -11.47 0.44 -4.57
N VAL A 157 -11.29 -0.23 -5.69
CA VAL A 157 -10.88 0.34 -6.98
C VAL A 157 -12.04 0.15 -7.95
N VAL A 158 -12.48 1.23 -8.57
CA VAL A 158 -13.52 1.24 -9.61
C VAL A 158 -13.02 2.08 -10.77
N CYS A 159 -12.79 1.46 -11.91
CA CYS A 159 -12.39 2.12 -13.16
C CYS A 159 -13.52 2.04 -14.19
N ASP A 160 -13.68 3.04 -15.03
CA ASP A 160 -14.74 3.14 -16.05
C ASP A 160 -14.22 3.35 -17.48
N GLY A 161 -12.90 3.36 -17.67
CA GLY A 161 -12.23 3.60 -18.94
C GLY A 161 -11.84 5.07 -19.18
N GLY A 162 -12.10 5.97 -18.23
CA GLY A 162 -11.67 7.38 -18.27
C GLY A 162 -11.05 7.80 -16.95
N ALA A 163 -11.51 7.19 -15.86
CA ALA A 163 -10.96 7.43 -14.52
C ALA A 163 -10.99 6.16 -13.67
N CYS A 164 -10.14 6.13 -12.65
CA CYS A 164 -10.19 5.15 -11.57
C CYS A 164 -10.47 5.86 -10.24
N SER A 165 -11.56 5.49 -9.59
CA SER A 165 -11.89 5.91 -8.24
C SER A 165 -11.35 4.92 -7.23
N LEU A 166 -10.66 5.43 -6.20
CA LEU A 166 -10.16 4.65 -5.06
C LEU A 166 -10.90 5.08 -3.81
N ALA A 167 -11.36 4.11 -3.02
CA ALA A 167 -11.97 4.38 -1.73
C ALA A 167 -11.43 3.44 -0.65
N ALA A 168 -11.25 3.97 0.56
CA ALA A 168 -10.92 3.18 1.74
C ALA A 168 -11.65 3.71 2.98
N THR A 169 -12.06 2.81 3.87
CA THR A 169 -12.73 3.16 5.13
C THR A 169 -12.48 2.08 6.18
N ASP A 170 -12.39 2.49 7.44
CA ASP A 170 -12.38 1.60 8.62
C ASP A 170 -13.70 1.65 9.42
N GLY A 171 -14.68 2.45 8.95
CA GLY A 171 -15.95 2.74 9.59
C GLY A 171 -15.97 4.01 10.43
N HIS A 172 -14.81 4.64 10.70
CA HIS A 172 -14.67 5.90 11.44
C HIS A 172 -14.18 7.05 10.55
N ARG A 173 -13.56 6.73 9.44
CA ARG A 173 -13.09 7.65 8.40
C ARG A 173 -13.28 7.03 7.03
N LEU A 174 -13.32 7.86 6.03
CA LEU A 174 -13.46 7.47 4.63
C LEU A 174 -12.58 8.38 3.79
N VAL A 175 -11.87 7.83 2.84
CA VAL A 175 -11.18 8.58 1.81
C VAL A 175 -11.70 8.18 0.44
N MET A 176 -11.84 9.15 -0.44
CA MET A 176 -12.09 8.93 -1.87
C MET A 176 -11.09 9.76 -2.67
N ARG A 177 -10.49 9.12 -3.67
CA ARG A 177 -9.58 9.74 -4.63
C ARG A 177 -9.92 9.28 -6.03
N SER A 178 -9.71 10.15 -7.00
CA SER A 178 -9.85 9.83 -8.43
C SER A 178 -8.54 10.13 -9.15
N VAL A 179 -8.20 9.28 -10.09
CA VAL A 179 -7.06 9.45 -11.00
C VAL A 179 -7.53 9.20 -12.42
N ASP A 180 -7.03 9.96 -13.36
CA ASP A 180 -7.28 9.70 -14.77
C ASP A 180 -6.62 8.39 -15.18
N SER A 181 -7.34 7.56 -15.91
CA SER A 181 -6.86 6.25 -16.32
C SER A 181 -7.68 5.68 -17.47
N ASP A 182 -7.01 5.18 -18.47
CA ASP A 182 -7.61 4.43 -19.59
C ASP A 182 -7.82 2.94 -19.23
N THR A 183 -7.66 2.55 -17.96
CA THR A 183 -7.89 1.18 -17.53
C THR A 183 -9.33 0.76 -17.81
N PRO A 184 -9.55 -0.39 -18.47
CA PRO A 184 -10.88 -0.91 -18.75
C PRO A 184 -11.74 -1.00 -17.48
N ALA A 185 -13.07 -1.03 -17.70
CA ALA A 185 -14.02 -1.09 -16.59
C ALA A 185 -13.72 -2.28 -15.67
N MET A 186 -13.46 -1.97 -14.40
CA MET A 186 -13.22 -2.96 -13.34
C MET A 186 -13.74 -2.43 -12.01
N ALA A 187 -14.17 -3.34 -11.14
CA ALA A 187 -14.70 -2.97 -9.83
C ALA A 187 -14.34 -4.05 -8.79
N LEU A 188 -13.24 -3.86 -8.07
CA LEU A 188 -12.69 -4.86 -7.14
C LEU A 188 -12.12 -4.21 -5.88
N THR A 189 -11.85 -5.02 -4.86
CA THR A 189 -11.21 -4.57 -3.62
C THR A 189 -9.86 -5.26 -3.46
N VAL A 190 -8.80 -4.48 -3.48
CA VAL A 190 -7.41 -4.96 -3.40
C VAL A 190 -6.90 -4.84 -1.97
N PRO A 191 -6.29 -5.88 -1.39
CA PRO A 191 -5.67 -5.78 -0.06
C PRO A 191 -4.71 -4.59 0.05
N ALA A 192 -4.80 -3.85 1.16
CA ALA A 192 -3.95 -2.68 1.40
C ALA A 192 -2.44 -3.02 1.30
N ARG A 193 -2.04 -4.25 1.71
CA ARG A 193 -0.65 -4.71 1.62
C ARG A 193 -0.14 -4.80 0.19
N ALA A 194 -0.98 -5.18 -0.77
CA ALA A 194 -0.62 -5.22 -2.18
C ALA A 194 -0.53 -3.82 -2.78
N MET A 195 -1.55 -2.98 -2.51
CA MET A 195 -1.56 -1.58 -2.96
C MET A 195 -0.36 -0.78 -2.42
N ALA A 196 0.08 -1.06 -1.19
CA ALA A 196 1.23 -0.40 -0.58
C ALA A 196 2.57 -0.68 -1.28
N LEU A 197 2.63 -1.64 -2.18
CA LEU A 197 3.82 -1.97 -2.97
C LEU A 197 3.93 -1.17 -4.27
N LEU A 198 2.85 -0.56 -4.73
CA LEU A 198 2.83 0.19 -5.98
C LEU A 198 3.56 1.53 -5.82
N ARG A 199 4.66 1.72 -6.55
CA ARG A 199 5.54 2.89 -6.48
C ARG A 199 5.60 3.70 -7.75
N GLU A 200 5.21 3.10 -8.86
CA GLU A 200 5.27 3.66 -10.22
C GLU A 200 3.91 3.48 -10.90
N PRO A 201 3.67 4.14 -12.03
CA PRO A 201 2.50 3.85 -12.84
C PRO A 201 2.48 2.38 -13.24
N VAL A 202 1.32 1.74 -13.14
CA VAL A 202 1.14 0.32 -13.38
C VAL A 202 0.10 0.06 -14.46
N THR A 203 0.27 -1.02 -15.21
CA THR A 203 -0.83 -1.63 -15.96
C THR A 203 -1.49 -2.68 -15.09
N ALA A 204 -2.83 -2.77 -15.12
CA ALA A 204 -3.57 -3.72 -14.33
C ALA A 204 -4.33 -4.72 -15.19
N ALA A 205 -4.41 -5.96 -14.71
CA ALA A 205 -5.32 -6.98 -15.21
C ALA A 205 -6.02 -7.66 -14.03
N SER A 206 -7.22 -8.14 -14.21
CA SER A 206 -7.95 -8.86 -13.18
C SER A 206 -8.87 -9.92 -13.76
N ASP A 207 -9.11 -10.95 -12.96
CA ASP A 207 -10.20 -11.90 -13.09
C ASP A 207 -11.13 -11.80 -11.87
N ASP A 208 -11.97 -12.82 -11.64
CA ASP A 208 -12.90 -12.85 -10.50
C ASP A 208 -12.21 -13.11 -9.16
N VAL A 209 -10.94 -13.51 -9.14
CA VAL A 209 -10.20 -13.95 -7.93
C VAL A 209 -8.93 -13.15 -7.69
N HIS A 210 -8.27 -12.72 -8.75
CA HIS A 210 -6.96 -12.10 -8.68
C HIS A 210 -6.91 -10.77 -9.44
N VAL A 211 -5.94 -9.94 -9.06
CA VAL A 211 -5.51 -8.75 -9.77
C VAL A 211 -3.99 -8.76 -9.90
N SER A 212 -3.46 -8.37 -11.04
CA SER A 212 -2.04 -8.12 -11.24
C SER A 212 -1.78 -6.67 -11.61
N PHE A 213 -0.64 -6.17 -11.13
CA PHE A 213 -0.13 -4.83 -11.40
C PHE A 213 1.30 -4.98 -11.93
N THR A 214 1.55 -4.52 -13.14
CA THR A 214 2.86 -4.60 -13.78
C THR A 214 3.46 -3.21 -13.96
N ALA A 215 4.69 -3.03 -13.50
CA ALA A 215 5.51 -1.85 -13.70
C ALA A 215 6.91 -2.30 -14.15
N GLY A 216 7.32 -1.96 -15.38
CA GLY A 216 8.59 -2.43 -15.94
C GLY A 216 8.71 -3.96 -15.86
N ASP A 217 9.78 -4.42 -15.24
CA ASP A 217 10.11 -5.85 -15.11
C ASP A 217 9.49 -6.50 -13.86
N THR A 218 8.63 -5.79 -13.13
CA THR A 218 8.03 -6.30 -11.88
C THR A 218 6.52 -6.43 -12.02
N THR A 219 6.00 -7.59 -11.65
CA THR A 219 4.56 -7.87 -11.56
C THR A 219 4.20 -8.25 -10.13
N ILE A 220 3.18 -7.60 -9.59
CA ILE A 220 2.58 -7.89 -8.28
C ILE A 220 1.22 -8.50 -8.55
N THR A 221 1.01 -9.75 -8.12
CA THR A 221 -0.27 -10.47 -8.24
C THR A 221 -0.86 -10.65 -6.84
N SER A 222 -2.12 -10.29 -6.66
CA SER A 222 -2.82 -10.41 -5.38
C SER A 222 -4.18 -11.03 -5.55
N ARG A 223 -4.60 -11.84 -4.57
CA ARG A 223 -6.03 -12.17 -4.45
C ARG A 223 -6.81 -10.91 -4.13
N ILE A 224 -8.00 -10.77 -4.71
CA ILE A 224 -8.94 -9.71 -4.36
C ILE A 224 -9.69 -10.08 -3.08
N LEU A 225 -10.12 -9.07 -2.33
CA LEU A 225 -10.98 -9.28 -1.16
C LEU A 225 -12.41 -9.55 -1.62
N THR A 226 -12.98 -10.64 -1.14
CA THR A 226 -14.35 -11.04 -1.45
C THR A 226 -15.35 -10.43 -0.46
N GLY A 227 -16.55 -10.10 -0.94
CA GLY A 227 -17.62 -9.52 -0.14
C GLY A 227 -18.17 -8.23 -0.74
N THR A 228 -19.22 -7.69 -0.11
CA THR A 228 -19.84 -6.44 -0.55
C THR A 228 -19.15 -5.25 0.13
N TYR A 229 -18.45 -4.44 -0.65
CA TYR A 229 -17.89 -3.17 -0.14
C TYR A 229 -19.04 -2.19 0.12
N PRO A 230 -19.03 -1.44 1.25
CA PRO A 230 -20.08 -0.47 1.56
C PRO A 230 -20.24 0.57 0.45
N ASN A 231 -21.47 1.05 0.25
CA ASN A 231 -21.70 2.18 -0.64
C ASN A 231 -21.29 3.49 0.04
N VAL A 232 -19.99 3.77 -0.03
CA VAL A 232 -19.37 4.92 0.67
C VAL A 232 -19.84 6.26 0.15
N ALA A 233 -20.29 6.35 -1.11
CA ALA A 233 -20.82 7.58 -1.68
C ALA A 233 -22.09 8.08 -0.96
N GLN A 234 -22.86 7.17 -0.36
CA GLN A 234 -24.05 7.52 0.43
C GLN A 234 -23.73 8.12 1.81
N LEU A 235 -22.49 7.94 2.30
CA LEU A 235 -22.05 8.45 3.59
C LEU A 235 -21.66 9.95 3.51
N ILE A 236 -21.47 10.46 2.30
CA ILE A 236 -21.06 11.84 2.08
C ILE A 236 -22.29 12.75 2.09
N PRO A 237 -22.35 13.75 2.98
CA PRO A 237 -23.45 14.71 2.98
C PRO A 237 -23.53 15.47 1.65
N LYS A 238 -24.74 15.59 1.10
CA LYS A 238 -24.97 16.31 -0.15
C LYS A 238 -25.04 17.83 0.03
N ARG A 239 -25.20 18.31 1.26
CA ARG A 239 -25.28 19.72 1.64
C ARG A 239 -24.50 19.92 2.94
N PHE A 240 -23.93 21.09 3.09
CA PHE A 240 -23.20 21.50 4.28
C PHE A 240 -23.72 22.85 4.74
N ASP A 241 -24.06 22.95 6.03
CA ASP A 241 -24.52 24.17 6.67
C ASP A 241 -23.36 25.07 7.06
N TYR A 242 -22.19 24.47 7.31
CA TYR A 242 -20.97 25.14 7.71
C TYR A 242 -19.82 24.77 6.77
N THR A 243 -19.05 25.79 6.39
CA THR A 243 -17.86 25.63 5.57
C THR A 243 -16.82 26.65 6.02
N ALA A 244 -15.61 26.20 6.25
CA ALA A 244 -14.49 27.08 6.56
C ALA A 244 -13.24 26.64 5.79
N THR A 245 -12.43 27.61 5.39
CA THR A 245 -11.13 27.38 4.75
C THR A 245 -10.01 27.71 5.72
N VAL A 246 -8.93 26.94 5.69
CA VAL A 246 -7.79 27.09 6.59
C VAL A 246 -6.49 26.88 5.82
N ASP A 247 -5.42 27.57 6.22
CA ASP A 247 -4.07 27.23 5.76
C ASP A 247 -3.72 25.80 6.21
N ARG A 248 -3.54 24.92 5.22
CA ARG A 248 -3.31 23.48 5.48
C ARG A 248 -2.07 23.22 6.33
N VAL A 249 -0.98 23.94 6.07
CA VAL A 249 0.29 23.72 6.76
C VAL A 249 0.20 24.20 8.21
N ALA A 250 -0.43 25.35 8.44
CA ALA A 250 -0.65 25.86 9.79
C ALA A 250 -1.56 24.92 10.60
N PHE A 251 -2.64 24.42 9.98
CA PHE A 251 -3.56 23.47 10.61
C PHE A 251 -2.87 22.14 10.93
N LEU A 252 -2.09 21.59 10.01
CA LEU A 252 -1.31 20.37 10.22
C LEU A 252 -0.38 20.50 11.42
N ARG A 253 0.39 21.60 11.48
CA ARG A 253 1.32 21.85 12.59
C ARG A 253 0.61 22.01 13.93
N ALA A 254 -0.55 22.66 13.96
CA ALA A 254 -1.35 22.81 15.17
C ALA A 254 -1.89 21.44 15.63
N LEU A 255 -2.40 20.61 14.71
CA LEU A 255 -2.81 19.24 15.01
C LEU A 255 -1.64 18.41 15.59
N GLU A 256 -0.45 18.49 14.98
CA GLU A 256 0.74 17.78 15.45
C GLU A 256 1.16 18.20 16.88
N ARG A 257 1.04 19.48 17.22
CA ARG A 257 1.35 19.97 18.58
C ARG A 257 0.31 19.51 19.60
N VAL A 258 -0.97 19.63 19.27
CA VAL A 258 -2.06 19.24 20.18
C VAL A 258 -2.14 17.72 20.34
N ALA A 259 -1.74 16.95 19.31
CA ALA A 259 -1.67 15.49 19.36
C ALA A 259 -0.80 14.97 20.52
N VAL A 260 0.28 15.66 20.88
CA VAL A 260 1.15 15.28 22.00
C VAL A 260 0.37 15.14 23.32
N ILE A 261 -0.65 15.99 23.52
CA ILE A 261 -1.52 15.91 24.70
C ILE A 261 -2.63 14.86 24.49
N ALA A 262 -3.26 14.85 23.31
CA ALA A 262 -4.36 13.95 22.99
C ALA A 262 -3.93 12.45 23.07
N ASP A 263 -2.73 12.12 22.63
CA ASP A 263 -2.20 10.76 22.59
C ASP A 263 -2.01 10.12 23.96
N SER A 264 -1.83 10.95 24.99
CA SER A 264 -1.65 10.45 26.35
C SER A 264 -2.95 9.91 26.98
N HIS A 265 -4.11 10.08 26.32
CA HIS A 265 -5.41 9.67 26.85
C HIS A 265 -6.30 8.94 25.84
N ASN A 266 -6.97 9.68 24.95
CA ASN A 266 -8.01 9.12 24.07
C ASN A 266 -7.87 9.53 22.60
N SER A 267 -6.79 10.23 22.25
CA SER A 267 -6.50 10.79 20.92
C SER A 267 -7.61 11.71 20.39
N VAL A 268 -8.41 12.35 21.29
CA VAL A 268 -9.49 13.26 20.91
C VAL A 268 -9.04 14.69 20.97
N VAL A 269 -9.31 15.47 19.93
CA VAL A 269 -9.16 16.92 19.90
C VAL A 269 -10.52 17.58 19.65
N LYS A 270 -10.72 18.77 20.21
CA LYS A 270 -11.91 19.60 20.01
C LYS A 270 -11.53 20.83 19.19
N LEU A 271 -12.34 21.13 18.20
CA LEU A 271 -12.29 22.35 17.41
C LEU A 271 -13.54 23.16 17.73
N SER A 272 -13.37 24.32 18.35
CA SER A 272 -14.45 25.23 18.77
C SER A 272 -13.98 26.67 18.73
N GLY A 273 -14.76 27.56 18.12
CA GLY A 273 -14.49 28.99 18.10
C GLY A 273 -13.10 29.39 17.59
N GLY A 274 -12.56 28.69 16.60
CA GLY A 274 -11.20 28.93 16.07
C GLY A 274 -10.07 28.42 16.97
N LYS A 275 -10.37 27.58 17.96
CA LYS A 275 -9.38 26.94 18.83
C LYS A 275 -9.40 25.42 18.67
N LEU A 276 -8.23 24.85 18.56
CA LEU A 276 -8.01 23.41 18.62
C LEU A 276 -7.47 23.07 20.01
N THR A 277 -8.16 22.21 20.75
CA THR A 277 -7.81 21.86 22.12
C THR A 277 -7.76 20.37 22.35
N ALA A 278 -6.85 19.92 23.22
CA ALA A 278 -6.85 18.58 23.81
C ALA A 278 -6.70 18.71 25.32
N GLU A 279 -7.37 17.83 26.05
CA GLU A 279 -7.41 17.87 27.50
C GLU A 279 -7.40 16.46 28.07
N THR A 280 -6.64 16.27 29.13
CA THR A 280 -6.57 15.06 29.95
C THR A 280 -6.80 15.45 31.40
N GLU A 281 -6.81 14.50 32.32
CA GLU A 281 -6.93 14.80 33.76
C GLU A 281 -5.79 15.68 34.31
N THR A 282 -4.60 15.60 33.68
CA THR A 282 -3.38 16.24 34.21
C THR A 282 -2.77 17.27 33.26
N SER A 283 -3.22 17.35 32.02
CA SER A 283 -2.59 18.17 31.00
C SER A 283 -3.62 18.74 30.02
N SER A 284 -3.33 19.94 29.51
CA SER A 284 -4.14 20.57 28.48
C SER A 284 -3.26 21.28 27.45
N GLY A 285 -3.72 21.34 26.21
CA GLY A 285 -3.08 22.07 25.14
C GLY A 285 -4.12 22.79 24.29
N ALA A 286 -3.79 23.99 23.81
CA ALA A 286 -4.65 24.78 22.96
C ALA A 286 -3.84 25.50 21.89
N GLU A 287 -4.35 25.48 20.67
CA GLU A 287 -3.82 26.19 19.51
C GLU A 287 -4.90 27.07 18.90
N SER A 288 -4.55 28.27 18.50
CA SER A 288 -5.45 29.17 17.79
C SER A 288 -5.28 28.98 16.29
N ILE A 289 -6.39 28.80 15.59
CA ILE A 289 -6.44 28.58 14.13
C ILE A 289 -7.32 29.66 13.52
N ALA A 290 -6.78 30.34 12.51
CA ALA A 290 -7.55 31.26 11.68
C ALA A 290 -8.32 30.48 10.62
N PHE A 291 -9.64 30.56 10.64
CA PHE A 291 -10.54 30.05 9.63
C PHE A 291 -11.18 31.20 8.87
N ASP A 292 -11.33 31.03 7.56
CA ASP A 292 -12.20 31.84 6.74
C ASP A 292 -13.54 31.09 6.58
N GLY A 293 -14.58 31.54 7.29
CA GLY A 293 -15.87 30.87 7.42
C GLY A 293 -16.16 30.37 8.83
N GLU A 294 -17.21 29.60 8.96
CA GLU A 294 -17.73 29.10 10.25
C GLU A 294 -17.74 27.57 10.32
N LEU A 295 -17.54 27.03 11.52
CA LEU A 295 -17.66 25.61 11.83
C LEU A 295 -18.43 25.41 13.15
N PRO A 296 -19.23 24.33 13.26
CA PRO A 296 -19.80 23.94 14.54
C PRO A 296 -18.67 23.42 15.47
N ASP A 297 -18.98 23.23 16.74
CA ASP A 297 -18.08 22.53 17.64
C ASP A 297 -17.90 21.09 17.20
N ILE A 298 -16.67 20.68 16.96
CA ILE A 298 -16.31 19.35 16.46
C ILE A 298 -15.32 18.72 17.45
N ALA A 299 -15.57 17.47 17.83
CA ALA A 299 -14.57 16.62 18.47
C ALA A 299 -14.25 15.43 17.56
N ALA A 300 -12.97 15.14 17.34
CA ALA A 300 -12.56 14.08 16.45
C ALA A 300 -11.24 13.43 16.93
N ASN A 301 -10.97 12.22 16.43
CA ASN A 301 -9.69 11.57 16.64
C ASN A 301 -8.59 12.37 15.90
N VAL A 302 -7.54 12.77 16.62
CA VAL A 302 -6.46 13.61 16.07
C VAL A 302 -5.69 12.90 14.96
N HIS A 303 -5.48 11.59 15.05
CA HIS A 303 -4.78 10.83 14.01
C HIS A 303 -5.57 10.76 12.72
N TYR A 304 -6.89 10.63 12.82
CA TYR A 304 -7.75 10.66 11.63
C TYR A 304 -7.71 12.04 10.94
N LEU A 305 -7.69 13.11 11.72
CA LEU A 305 -7.52 14.46 11.16
C LEU A 305 -6.13 14.64 10.53
N LEU A 306 -5.07 14.17 11.22
CA LEU A 306 -3.69 14.25 10.71
C LEU A 306 -3.53 13.51 9.38
N ASP A 307 -4.03 12.28 9.30
CA ASP A 307 -3.99 11.48 8.06
C ASP A 307 -4.77 12.16 6.94
N GLY A 308 -5.95 12.73 7.28
CA GLY A 308 -6.77 13.47 6.33
C GLY A 308 -6.05 14.70 5.78
N VAL A 309 -5.49 15.54 6.66
CA VAL A 309 -4.78 16.78 6.25
C VAL A 309 -3.51 16.47 5.46
N LYS A 310 -2.77 15.42 5.83
CA LYS A 310 -1.57 14.94 5.10
C LYS A 310 -1.91 14.41 3.71
N GLY A 311 -3.14 13.93 3.51
CA GLY A 311 -3.61 13.43 2.22
C GLY A 311 -3.89 14.50 1.15
N PHE A 312 -3.78 15.79 1.49
CA PHE A 312 -3.91 16.91 0.56
C PHE A 312 -2.57 17.62 0.35
N THR A 313 -2.38 18.19 -0.82
CA THR A 313 -1.13 18.89 -1.22
C THR A 313 -1.31 20.39 -1.40
N GLY A 314 -2.53 20.87 -1.57
CA GLY A 314 -2.86 22.29 -1.70
C GLY A 314 -2.44 23.12 -0.49
N SER A 315 -2.30 24.43 -0.63
CA SER A 315 -1.98 25.36 0.45
C SER A 315 -3.18 25.60 1.37
N GLN A 316 -4.39 25.54 0.82
CA GLN A 316 -5.65 25.69 1.53
C GLN A 316 -6.37 24.36 1.68
N LEU A 317 -7.09 24.21 2.78
CA LEU A 317 -7.94 23.07 3.05
C LEU A 317 -9.33 23.57 3.42
N GLN A 318 -10.35 23.01 2.80
CA GLN A 318 -11.74 23.29 3.15
C GLN A 318 -12.26 22.23 4.10
N ILE A 319 -12.88 22.66 5.19
CA ILE A 319 -13.55 21.83 6.19
C ILE A 319 -15.05 22.12 6.08
N ARG A 320 -15.84 21.07 5.88
CA ARG A 320 -17.29 21.14 5.71
C ARG A 320 -17.98 20.29 6.77
N ALA A 321 -19.01 20.82 7.43
CA ALA A 321 -19.75 20.12 8.48
C ALA A 321 -21.19 20.60 8.54
N ASN A 322 -22.07 19.85 9.24
CA ASN A 322 -23.43 20.23 9.54
C ASN A 322 -23.66 20.40 11.04
N THR A 323 -23.35 19.36 11.82
CA THR A 323 -23.52 19.38 13.28
C THR A 323 -22.29 18.75 13.94
N SER A 324 -22.22 18.82 15.27
CA SER A 324 -21.17 18.18 16.07
C SER A 324 -21.17 16.65 16.02
N THR A 325 -22.22 16.03 15.44
CA THR A 325 -22.40 14.57 15.40
C THR A 325 -22.45 13.99 14.01
N THR A 326 -22.48 14.83 12.98
CA THR A 326 -22.48 14.41 11.57
C THR A 326 -21.06 14.42 11.00
N PRO A 327 -20.81 13.64 9.93
CA PRO A 327 -19.47 13.56 9.33
C PRO A 327 -18.88 14.93 8.99
N VAL A 328 -17.60 15.10 9.26
CA VAL A 328 -16.76 16.23 8.86
C VAL A 328 -16.03 15.86 7.58
N VAL A 329 -16.11 16.69 6.56
CA VAL A 329 -15.45 16.47 5.26
C VAL A 329 -14.32 17.45 5.07
N LEU A 330 -13.15 16.92 4.75
CA LEU A 330 -11.98 17.66 4.32
C LEU A 330 -11.89 17.56 2.78
N ALA A 331 -11.68 18.66 2.11
CA ALA A 331 -11.54 18.72 0.66
C ALA A 331 -10.55 19.85 0.26
N ASP A 332 -9.99 19.75 -0.93
CA ASP A 332 -9.38 20.90 -1.58
C ASP A 332 -10.50 21.87 -2.01
N PRO A 333 -10.37 23.20 -1.84
CA PRO A 333 -11.39 24.16 -2.26
C PRO A 333 -11.79 24.02 -3.74
N ASP A 334 -10.84 23.68 -4.60
CA ASP A 334 -11.00 23.57 -6.04
C ASP A 334 -11.33 22.15 -6.54
N ASP A 335 -11.32 21.15 -5.62
CA ASP A 335 -11.56 19.73 -5.95
C ASP A 335 -12.64 19.14 -5.02
N VAL A 336 -13.77 18.82 -5.61
CA VAL A 336 -14.92 18.25 -4.88
C VAL A 336 -14.96 16.73 -4.94
N VAL A 337 -14.11 16.09 -5.74
CA VAL A 337 -14.07 14.64 -5.95
C VAL A 337 -13.15 13.98 -4.94
N ASN A 338 -12.00 14.60 -4.69
CA ASN A 338 -10.99 14.12 -3.75
C ASN A 338 -11.33 14.57 -2.34
N ILE A 339 -11.94 13.70 -1.56
CA ILE A 339 -12.43 13.99 -0.21
C ILE A 339 -11.82 13.08 0.84
N TYR A 340 -11.84 13.57 2.07
CA TYR A 340 -11.56 12.80 3.27
C TYR A 340 -12.63 13.10 4.31
N LEU A 341 -13.29 12.08 4.82
CA LEU A 341 -14.38 12.19 5.81
C LEU A 341 -13.94 11.60 7.14
N VAL A 342 -14.24 12.29 8.22
CA VAL A 342 -14.01 11.82 9.60
C VAL A 342 -15.32 11.83 10.37
N MET A 343 -15.61 10.75 11.07
CA MET A 343 -16.73 10.70 12.02
C MET A 343 -16.35 11.43 13.31
N PRO A 344 -17.18 12.37 13.80
CA PRO A 344 -16.95 13.02 15.08
C PRO A 344 -17.06 12.03 16.23
N VAL A 345 -16.35 12.35 17.33
CA VAL A 345 -16.45 11.65 18.60
C VAL A 345 -17.41 12.40 19.51
N GLN A 346 -18.37 11.69 20.09
CA GLN A 346 -19.23 12.29 21.12
C GLN A 346 -18.48 12.42 22.44
N VAL A 347 -18.21 13.62 22.85
CA VAL A 347 -17.64 13.92 24.17
C VAL A 347 -18.78 14.18 25.13
N LYS A 348 -18.90 13.37 26.19
CA LYS A 348 -19.84 13.68 27.28
C LYS A 348 -19.39 15.00 27.93
N SER A 349 -20.30 15.96 27.94
CA SER A 349 -20.16 17.24 28.66
C SER A 349 -20.15 17.00 30.15
#